data_0d852225134dc92b384139cbed575e94
#
_entry.id   0d852225134dc92b384139cbed575e94
#
_cell.length_a   1.000
_cell.length_b   1.000
_cell.length_c   1.000
_cell.angle_alpha   90.00
_cell.angle_beta   90.00
_cell.angle_gamma   90.00
#
_symmetry.space_group_name_H-M   'P 1'
#
loop_
_entity.id
_entity.type
_entity.pdbx_description
1 polymer ?
#
loop_
_entity_poly.entity_id
_entity_poly.type
_entity_poly.pdbx_seq_one_letter_code
_entity_poly.pdbx_strand_id
1 'polypeptide(L)'
;STPIKSSAASDVYKRQISVIENLLNKADKVMICGAMAYTFFKAQGLEVGKSKCELDFVEYAQGLLEKANGKIILPVDVVSVKVSDEDVAADFFGAIAKADTKVVDVRNIDKDSQGLDCGPKTIELFKKELVGAKTVVWNGPAGVFEVEKFAKGTKAICEALANLDGATTIIGGGDSAAAAISMGYENKFTHISTGGGASLEYLEGKALPGVTCLSDVK
;
A
#
# COMPACT_ATOMS: atom_id res chain seq x y z
N SER A 1 7.04 -9.15 29.11
CA SER A 1 5.94 -8.27 28.70
C SER A 1 5.69 -8.44 27.22
N THR A 2 4.61 -9.08 26.86
CA THR A 2 4.18 -9.32 25.49
C THR A 2 3.83 -7.97 24.84
N PRO A 3 4.34 -7.65 23.68
CA PRO A 3 4.12 -6.33 23.09
C PRO A 3 2.66 -6.20 22.62
N ILE A 4 1.95 -5.29 23.25
CA ILE A 4 0.60 -4.81 22.84
C ILE A 4 0.58 -4.32 21.37
N LYS A 5 1.75 -4.06 20.79
CA LYS A 5 1.90 -3.64 19.39
C LYS A 5 1.53 -4.68 18.34
N SER A 6 1.57 -5.98 18.64
CA SER A 6 1.27 -7.00 17.64
C SER A 6 -0.23 -7.15 17.36
N SER A 7 -1.09 -7.01 18.38
CA SER A 7 -2.54 -7.13 18.20
C SER A 7 -3.13 -5.93 17.44
N ALA A 8 -2.68 -4.70 17.73
CA ALA A 8 -3.14 -3.51 17.03
C ALA A 8 -2.70 -3.49 15.56
N ALA A 9 -1.46 -3.93 15.27
CA ALA A 9 -0.99 -4.04 13.88
C ALA A 9 -1.75 -5.11 13.09
N SER A 10 -2.04 -6.25 13.71
CA SER A 10 -2.84 -7.33 13.14
C SER A 10 -4.29 -6.88 12.86
N ASP A 11 -4.90 -6.10 13.74
CA ASP A 11 -6.26 -5.59 13.55
C ASP A 11 -6.34 -4.56 12.41
N VAL A 12 -5.33 -3.70 12.27
CA VAL A 12 -5.24 -2.75 11.14
C VAL A 12 -5.10 -3.51 9.83
N TYR A 13 -4.23 -4.52 9.79
CA TYR A 13 -4.02 -5.34 8.60
C TYR A 13 -5.27 -6.13 8.21
N LYS A 14 -5.96 -6.72 9.19
CA LYS A 14 -7.24 -7.41 9.00
C LYS A 14 -8.29 -6.50 8.38
N ARG A 15 -8.37 -5.25 8.84
CA ARG A 15 -9.26 -4.25 8.25
C ARG A 15 -8.89 -3.93 6.80
N GLN A 16 -7.60 -3.75 6.51
CA GLN A 16 -7.15 -3.46 5.14
C GLN A 16 -7.48 -4.59 4.17
N ILE A 17 -7.37 -5.84 4.60
CA ILE A 17 -7.71 -7.00 3.76
C ILE A 17 -9.23 -7.09 3.51
N SER A 18 -10.07 -6.84 4.51
CA SER A 18 -11.53 -6.82 4.31
C SER A 18 -12.00 -5.69 3.38
N VAL A 19 -11.28 -4.57 3.38
CA VAL A 19 -11.47 -3.50 2.38
C VAL A 19 -11.25 -4.01 0.96
N ILE A 20 -10.20 -4.81 0.72
CA ILE A 20 -9.90 -5.33 -0.62
C ILE A 20 -11.05 -6.18 -1.12
N GLU A 21 -11.61 -7.07 -0.31
CA GLU A 21 -12.74 -7.92 -0.72
C GLU A 21 -13.97 -7.08 -1.13
N ASN A 22 -14.27 -6.04 -0.39
CA ASN A 22 -15.38 -5.13 -0.76
C ASN A 22 -15.07 -4.31 -2.02
N LEU A 23 -13.81 -3.86 -2.18
CA LEU A 23 -13.38 -3.12 -3.37
C LEU A 23 -13.42 -3.98 -4.64
N LEU A 24 -13.13 -5.28 -4.55
CA LEU A 24 -13.23 -6.18 -5.71
C LEU A 24 -14.64 -6.22 -6.33
N ASN A 25 -15.67 -5.94 -5.52
CA ASN A 25 -17.05 -5.86 -5.99
C ASN A 25 -17.41 -4.50 -6.61
N LYS A 26 -16.66 -3.44 -6.30
CA LYS A 26 -17.00 -2.05 -6.66
C LYS A 26 -16.02 -1.40 -7.63
N ALA A 27 -14.73 -1.77 -7.52
CA ALA A 27 -13.66 -1.20 -8.33
C ALA A 27 -13.41 -2.03 -9.60
N ASP A 28 -12.96 -1.36 -10.64
CA ASP A 28 -12.47 -2.02 -11.86
C ASP A 28 -11.12 -2.67 -11.63
N LYS A 29 -10.25 -2.01 -10.83
CA LYS A 29 -8.91 -2.47 -10.48
C LYS A 29 -8.56 -2.14 -9.04
N VAL A 30 -7.79 -3.01 -8.41
CA VAL A 30 -7.23 -2.83 -7.07
C VAL A 30 -5.71 -3.01 -7.17
N MET A 31 -4.97 -1.93 -7.04
CA MET A 31 -3.50 -1.98 -7.02
C MET A 31 -3.02 -2.14 -5.58
N ILE A 32 -2.25 -3.19 -5.32
CA ILE A 32 -1.71 -3.48 -3.99
C ILE A 32 -0.22 -3.20 -4.01
N CYS A 33 0.26 -2.39 -3.08
CA CYS A 33 1.66 -2.03 -2.93
C CYS A 33 2.09 -2.03 -1.44
N GLY A 34 3.32 -1.59 -1.18
CA GLY A 34 3.86 -1.55 0.17
C GLY A 34 3.96 -2.93 0.82
N ALA A 35 3.93 -2.96 2.15
CA ALA A 35 4.08 -4.20 2.93
C ALA A 35 3.03 -5.27 2.60
N MET A 36 1.82 -4.86 2.24
CA MET A 36 0.74 -5.77 1.91
C MET A 36 1.05 -6.65 0.69
N ALA A 37 1.79 -6.13 -0.29
CA ALA A 37 2.13 -6.88 -1.50
C ALA A 37 2.90 -8.17 -1.19
N TYR A 38 3.73 -8.18 -0.14
CA TYR A 38 4.53 -9.38 0.22
C TYR A 38 3.67 -10.53 0.74
N THR A 39 2.55 -10.24 1.40
CA THR A 39 1.58 -11.27 1.77
C THR A 39 0.95 -11.92 0.53
N PHE A 40 0.64 -11.12 -0.50
CA PHE A 40 0.15 -11.64 -1.78
C PHE A 40 1.23 -12.40 -2.55
N PHE A 41 2.50 -11.96 -2.53
CA PHE A 41 3.59 -12.73 -3.12
C PHE A 41 3.76 -14.08 -2.42
N LYS A 42 3.68 -14.12 -1.09
CA LYS A 42 3.72 -15.36 -0.33
C LYS A 42 2.56 -16.28 -0.67
N ALA A 43 1.36 -15.73 -0.87
CA ALA A 43 0.18 -16.46 -1.34
C ALA A 43 0.37 -17.07 -2.73
N GLN A 44 1.19 -16.46 -3.58
CA GLN A 44 1.60 -17.01 -4.88
C GLN A 44 2.76 -18.01 -4.78
N GLY A 45 3.24 -18.33 -3.57
CA GLY A 45 4.36 -19.26 -3.34
C GLY A 45 5.75 -18.63 -3.57
N LEU A 46 5.85 -17.31 -3.69
CA LEU A 46 7.11 -16.62 -3.92
C LEU A 46 7.91 -16.44 -2.60
N GLU A 47 9.23 -16.37 -2.73
CA GLU A 47 10.11 -15.97 -1.63
C GLU A 47 10.02 -14.45 -1.42
N VAL A 48 9.85 -14.04 -0.18
CA VAL A 48 9.72 -12.62 0.20
C VAL A 48 10.87 -12.13 1.09
N GLY A 49 11.81 -13.03 1.41
CA GLY A 49 12.94 -12.75 2.29
C GLY A 49 12.51 -12.27 3.67
N LYS A 50 13.16 -11.21 4.15
CA LYS A 50 12.85 -10.52 5.40
C LYS A 50 11.80 -9.41 5.24
N SER A 51 11.15 -9.30 4.09
CA SER A 51 10.10 -8.32 3.86
C SER A 51 8.93 -8.53 4.82
N LYS A 52 8.31 -7.44 5.25
CA LYS A 52 7.15 -7.49 6.15
C LYS A 52 6.02 -8.26 5.48
N CYS A 53 5.65 -9.40 6.04
CA CYS A 53 4.62 -10.29 5.54
C CYS A 53 3.76 -10.79 6.72
N GLU A 54 2.46 -10.77 6.57
CA GLU A 54 1.51 -11.25 7.58
C GLU A 54 1.11 -12.69 7.24
N LEU A 55 1.79 -13.66 7.85
CA LEU A 55 1.64 -15.08 7.53
C LEU A 55 0.22 -15.61 7.78
N ASP A 56 -0.46 -15.10 8.79
CA ASP A 56 -1.84 -15.50 9.15
C ASP A 56 -2.88 -15.13 8.06
N PHE A 57 -2.50 -14.23 7.12
CA PHE A 57 -3.38 -13.78 6.05
C PHE A 57 -3.02 -14.31 4.66
N VAL A 58 -2.02 -15.19 4.55
CA VAL A 58 -1.57 -15.75 3.27
C VAL A 58 -2.68 -16.54 2.58
N GLU A 59 -3.36 -17.43 3.30
CA GLU A 59 -4.47 -18.22 2.77
C GLU A 59 -5.64 -17.32 2.31
N TYR A 60 -5.94 -16.29 3.10
CA TYR A 60 -6.97 -15.32 2.73
C TYR A 60 -6.59 -14.51 1.48
N ALA A 61 -5.33 -14.07 1.38
CA ALA A 61 -4.82 -13.38 0.19
C ALA A 61 -4.88 -14.27 -1.07
N GLN A 62 -4.62 -15.56 -0.93
CA GLN A 62 -4.79 -16.54 -2.02
C GLN A 62 -6.25 -16.58 -2.48
N GLY A 63 -7.20 -16.70 -1.57
CA GLY A 63 -8.63 -16.68 -1.90
C GLY A 63 -9.08 -15.38 -2.57
N LEU A 64 -8.48 -14.23 -2.19
CA LEU A 64 -8.74 -12.94 -2.86
C LEU A 64 -8.19 -12.93 -4.30
N LEU A 65 -6.99 -13.46 -4.54
CA LEU A 65 -6.42 -13.57 -5.89
C LEU A 65 -7.30 -14.41 -6.81
N GLU A 66 -7.84 -15.51 -6.31
CA GLU A 66 -8.76 -16.37 -7.06
C GLU A 66 -10.08 -15.64 -7.39
N LYS A 67 -10.66 -14.95 -6.41
CA LYS A 67 -11.89 -14.16 -6.57
C LYS A 67 -11.71 -12.91 -7.44
N ALA A 68 -10.51 -12.36 -7.46
CA ALA A 68 -10.24 -11.08 -8.11
C ALA A 68 -10.42 -11.10 -9.63
N ASN A 69 -10.35 -12.26 -10.25
CA ASN A 69 -10.53 -12.43 -11.71
C ASN A 69 -9.69 -11.42 -12.53
N GLY A 70 -8.43 -11.22 -12.14
CA GLY A 70 -7.49 -10.31 -12.79
C GLY A 70 -7.61 -8.83 -12.40
N LYS A 71 -8.50 -8.45 -11.49
CA LYS A 71 -8.62 -7.07 -11.03
C LYS A 71 -7.50 -6.63 -10.07
N ILE A 72 -6.86 -7.57 -9.36
CA ILE A 72 -5.73 -7.26 -8.48
C ILE A 72 -4.47 -7.10 -9.31
N ILE A 73 -3.82 -5.94 -9.18
CA ILE A 73 -2.54 -5.62 -9.80
C ILE A 73 -1.48 -5.59 -8.70
N LEU A 74 -0.49 -6.44 -8.83
CA LEU A 74 0.63 -6.55 -7.90
C LEU A 74 1.92 -5.96 -8.51
N PRO A 75 2.88 -5.54 -7.69
CA PRO A 75 4.21 -5.16 -8.16
C PRO A 75 4.91 -6.32 -8.89
N VAL A 76 5.74 -5.97 -9.86
CA VAL A 76 6.55 -6.93 -10.65
C VAL A 76 8.03 -6.86 -10.30
N ASP A 77 8.47 -5.75 -9.72
CA ASP A 77 9.82 -5.57 -9.18
C ASP A 77 9.78 -4.70 -7.93
N VAL A 78 10.80 -4.82 -7.10
CA VAL A 78 10.94 -4.10 -5.84
C VAL A 78 12.35 -3.56 -5.67
N VAL A 79 12.49 -2.50 -4.89
CA VAL A 79 13.77 -2.01 -4.38
C VAL A 79 14.04 -2.72 -3.06
N SER A 80 15.06 -3.56 -3.03
CA SER A 80 15.43 -4.37 -1.88
C SER A 80 16.77 -3.94 -1.26
N VAL A 81 16.94 -4.27 0.02
CA VAL A 81 18.16 -4.07 0.77
C VAL A 81 18.51 -5.31 1.57
N LYS A 82 19.81 -5.46 1.90
CA LYS A 82 20.30 -6.40 2.92
C LYS A 82 20.78 -5.60 4.11
N VAL A 83 20.15 -5.82 5.26
CA VAL A 83 20.54 -5.24 6.54
C VAL A 83 20.50 -6.34 7.61
N SER A 84 21.37 -6.23 8.61
CA SER A 84 21.38 -7.18 9.72
C SER A 84 20.19 -6.96 10.63
N ASP A 85 19.74 -8.01 11.31
CA ASP A 85 18.64 -7.89 12.26
C ASP A 85 19.02 -7.03 13.47
N GLU A 86 20.31 -6.99 13.82
CA GLU A 86 20.87 -6.16 14.88
C GLU A 86 20.79 -4.67 14.52
N ASP A 87 21.19 -4.30 13.30
CA ASP A 87 21.10 -2.91 12.84
C ASP A 87 19.66 -2.44 12.73
N VAL A 88 18.76 -3.30 12.22
CA VAL A 88 17.31 -3.02 12.15
C VAL A 88 16.71 -2.82 13.54
N ALA A 89 17.11 -3.64 14.51
CA ALA A 89 16.61 -3.52 15.89
C ALA A 89 17.14 -2.26 16.59
N ALA A 90 18.36 -1.83 16.27
CA ALA A 90 18.98 -0.63 16.84
C ALA A 90 18.41 0.67 16.23
N ASP A 91 18.37 0.76 14.92
CA ASP A 91 17.88 1.93 14.17
C ASP A 91 17.46 1.51 12.76
N PHE A 92 16.19 1.18 12.58
CA PHE A 92 15.65 0.75 11.29
C PHE A 92 15.91 1.76 10.17
N PHE A 93 15.54 3.02 10.38
CA PHE A 93 15.66 4.04 9.34
C PHE A 93 17.13 4.35 8.99
N GLY A 94 17.99 4.44 9.99
CA GLY A 94 19.42 4.67 9.78
C GLY A 94 20.10 3.49 9.09
N ALA A 95 19.73 2.26 9.42
CA ALA A 95 20.27 1.04 8.80
C ALA A 95 19.90 0.98 7.31
N ILE A 96 18.62 1.12 6.97
CA ILE A 96 18.17 1.08 5.57
C ILE A 96 18.67 2.29 4.77
N ALA A 97 18.83 3.47 5.39
CA ALA A 97 19.35 4.65 4.72
C ALA A 97 20.81 4.49 4.27
N LYS A 98 21.61 3.74 5.00
CA LYS A 98 23.04 3.47 4.70
C LYS A 98 23.24 2.28 3.76
N ALA A 99 22.29 1.33 3.74
CA ALA A 99 22.42 0.09 2.99
C ALA A 99 22.39 0.32 1.47
N ASP A 100 23.12 -0.51 0.71
CA ASP A 100 23.02 -0.55 -0.74
C ASP A 100 21.69 -1.12 -1.19
N THR A 101 21.12 -0.52 -2.23
CA THR A 101 19.84 -0.94 -2.79
C THR A 101 20.02 -1.77 -4.06
N LYS A 102 19.15 -2.75 -4.26
CA LYS A 102 19.08 -3.54 -5.47
C LYS A 102 17.64 -3.61 -5.98
N VAL A 103 17.46 -3.33 -7.26
CA VAL A 103 16.16 -3.59 -7.93
C VAL A 103 16.13 -5.05 -8.33
N VAL A 104 15.11 -5.77 -7.88
CA VAL A 104 14.94 -7.20 -8.18
C VAL A 104 13.51 -7.49 -8.64
N ASP A 105 13.37 -8.45 -9.55
CA ASP A 105 12.06 -9.03 -9.87
C ASP A 105 11.47 -9.70 -8.61
N VAL A 106 10.16 -9.60 -8.42
CA VAL A 106 9.48 -10.15 -7.22
C VAL A 106 9.68 -11.65 -7.06
N ARG A 107 10.00 -12.38 -8.15
CA ARG A 107 10.31 -13.81 -8.12
C ARG A 107 11.73 -14.13 -7.65
N ASN A 108 12.58 -13.11 -7.50
CA ASN A 108 14.02 -13.23 -7.21
C ASN A 108 14.43 -12.44 -5.96
N ILE A 109 13.53 -12.29 -4.99
CA ILE A 109 13.86 -11.67 -3.71
C ILE A 109 14.74 -12.62 -2.91
N ASP A 110 15.94 -12.16 -2.51
CA ASP A 110 16.84 -12.95 -1.69
C ASP A 110 16.29 -13.16 -0.28
N LYS A 111 16.54 -14.33 0.32
CA LYS A 111 16.08 -14.68 1.69
C LYS A 111 16.56 -13.71 2.76
N ASP A 112 17.76 -13.12 2.57
CA ASP A 112 18.38 -12.19 3.52
C ASP A 112 18.07 -10.72 3.22
N SER A 113 17.23 -10.44 2.22
CA SER A 113 16.86 -9.10 1.83
C SER A 113 15.41 -8.78 2.16
N GLN A 114 15.11 -7.49 2.29
CA GLN A 114 13.76 -6.99 2.43
C GLN A 114 13.46 -5.96 1.35
N GLY A 115 12.28 -6.02 0.77
CA GLY A 115 11.82 -5.03 -0.17
C GLY A 115 11.16 -3.85 0.55
N LEU A 116 11.54 -2.64 0.15
CA LEU A 116 11.14 -1.42 0.84
C LEU A 116 10.47 -0.38 -0.05
N ASP A 117 10.47 -0.57 -1.38
CA ASP A 117 9.75 0.28 -2.33
C ASP A 117 9.44 -0.50 -3.62
N CYS A 118 8.56 0.04 -4.43
CA CYS A 118 8.31 -0.45 -5.78
C CYS A 118 9.50 -0.18 -6.69
N GLY A 119 9.81 -1.13 -7.56
CA GLY A 119 10.82 -0.96 -8.60
C GLY A 119 10.29 -0.15 -9.81
N PRO A 120 11.18 0.21 -10.74
CA PRO A 120 10.83 1.05 -11.88
C PRO A 120 9.79 0.41 -12.83
N LYS A 121 9.82 -0.92 -13.03
CA LYS A 121 8.82 -1.61 -13.85
C LYS A 121 7.45 -1.59 -13.22
N THR A 122 7.38 -1.69 -11.89
CA THR A 122 6.13 -1.57 -11.12
C THR A 122 5.58 -0.16 -11.23
N ILE A 123 6.42 0.87 -11.12
CA ILE A 123 6.02 2.27 -11.29
C ILE A 123 5.38 2.48 -12.66
N GLU A 124 6.02 2.01 -13.73
CA GLU A 124 5.47 2.12 -15.08
C GLU A 124 4.17 1.33 -15.26
N LEU A 125 4.09 0.13 -14.68
CA LEU A 125 2.85 -0.66 -14.66
C LEU A 125 1.72 0.12 -13.98
N PHE A 126 1.94 0.65 -12.79
CA PHE A 126 0.92 1.39 -12.03
C PHE A 126 0.49 2.67 -12.74
N LYS A 127 1.43 3.43 -13.32
CA LYS A 127 1.10 4.59 -14.15
C LYS A 127 0.19 4.20 -15.32
N LYS A 128 0.51 3.12 -16.03
CA LYS A 128 -0.29 2.62 -17.14
C LYS A 128 -1.70 2.23 -16.71
N GLU A 129 -1.83 1.54 -15.58
CA GLU A 129 -3.12 1.09 -15.05
C GLU A 129 -4.00 2.24 -14.55
N LEU A 130 -3.41 3.38 -14.18
CA LEU A 130 -4.12 4.61 -13.78
C LEU A 130 -4.62 5.44 -14.97
N VAL A 131 -4.12 5.23 -16.18
CA VAL A 131 -4.55 6.00 -17.36
C VAL A 131 -6.05 5.85 -17.58
N GLY A 132 -6.73 6.99 -17.63
CA GLY A 132 -8.19 7.06 -17.87
C GLY A 132 -9.06 6.76 -16.66
N ALA A 133 -8.47 6.53 -15.48
CA ALA A 133 -9.22 6.37 -14.25
C ALA A 133 -10.04 7.63 -13.94
N LYS A 134 -11.30 7.46 -13.53
CA LYS A 134 -12.24 8.55 -13.20
C LYS A 134 -12.38 8.77 -11.70
N THR A 135 -12.18 7.73 -10.92
CA THR A 135 -12.18 7.79 -9.46
C THR A 135 -11.05 6.92 -8.92
N VAL A 136 -10.18 7.50 -8.12
CA VAL A 136 -9.10 6.78 -7.47
C VAL A 136 -9.12 7.04 -5.98
N VAL A 137 -9.10 5.97 -5.20
CA VAL A 137 -8.90 6.03 -3.75
C VAL A 137 -7.52 5.46 -3.46
N TRP A 138 -6.64 6.27 -2.88
CA TRP A 138 -5.30 5.86 -2.50
C TRP A 138 -5.16 5.81 -0.98
N ASN A 139 -4.76 4.65 -0.47
CA ASN A 139 -4.61 4.42 0.98
C ASN A 139 -3.33 3.60 1.26
N GLY A 140 -2.33 4.23 1.80
CA GLY A 140 -1.03 3.66 2.13
C GLY A 140 0.07 3.98 1.11
N PRO A 141 1.27 4.33 1.57
CA PRO A 141 2.42 4.58 0.71
C PRO A 141 2.90 3.29 0.02
N ALA A 142 3.58 3.45 -1.12
CA ALA A 142 4.12 2.33 -1.88
C ALA A 142 5.44 1.79 -1.30
N GLY A 143 6.17 2.62 -0.58
CA GLY A 143 7.45 2.29 0.04
C GLY A 143 7.68 3.05 1.33
N VAL A 144 8.87 2.88 1.93
CA VAL A 144 9.31 3.57 3.14
C VAL A 144 9.74 4.99 2.75
N PHE A 145 8.75 5.84 2.47
CA PHE A 145 8.94 7.17 1.88
C PHE A 145 9.67 8.17 2.79
N GLU A 146 9.83 7.85 4.07
CA GLU A 146 10.63 8.61 5.03
C GLU A 146 12.12 8.58 4.69
N VAL A 147 12.55 7.61 3.89
CA VAL A 147 13.92 7.51 3.37
C VAL A 147 13.90 7.74 1.86
N GLU A 148 14.55 8.80 1.40
CA GLU A 148 14.48 9.31 0.01
C GLU A 148 14.66 8.22 -1.06
N LYS A 149 15.60 7.28 -0.86
CA LYS A 149 15.85 6.20 -1.83
C LYS A 149 14.69 5.19 -1.97
N PHE A 150 13.75 5.16 -1.02
CA PHE A 150 12.55 4.32 -1.00
C PHE A 150 11.26 5.13 -1.13
N ALA A 151 11.34 6.40 -1.50
CA ALA A 151 10.21 7.29 -1.72
C ALA A 151 9.75 7.34 -3.18
N LYS A 152 10.50 6.71 -4.10
CA LYS A 152 10.26 6.84 -5.55
C LYS A 152 8.92 6.28 -5.99
N GLY A 153 8.51 5.13 -5.45
CA GLY A 153 7.21 4.52 -5.74
C GLY A 153 6.06 5.41 -5.27
N THR A 154 6.12 5.89 -4.05
CA THR A 154 5.11 6.79 -3.47
C THR A 154 5.03 8.10 -4.25
N LYS A 155 6.17 8.70 -4.59
CA LYS A 155 6.23 9.92 -5.39
C LYS A 155 5.63 9.73 -6.77
N ALA A 156 5.93 8.61 -7.43
CA ALA A 156 5.41 8.30 -8.76
C ALA A 156 3.89 8.12 -8.76
N ILE A 157 3.32 7.54 -7.69
CA ILE A 157 1.87 7.45 -7.51
C ILE A 157 1.28 8.85 -7.29
N CYS A 158 1.86 9.69 -6.42
CA CYS A 158 1.43 11.07 -6.24
C CYS A 158 1.39 11.84 -7.56
N GLU A 159 2.47 11.77 -8.35
CA GLU A 159 2.58 12.42 -9.65
C GLU A 159 1.52 11.91 -10.65
N ALA A 160 1.32 10.59 -10.71
CA ALA A 160 0.34 9.99 -11.59
C ALA A 160 -1.08 10.45 -11.24
N LEU A 161 -1.45 10.43 -9.96
CA LEU A 161 -2.78 10.85 -9.49
C LEU A 161 -3.00 12.36 -9.68
N ALA A 162 -1.97 13.18 -9.42
CA ALA A 162 -2.04 14.64 -9.58
C ALA A 162 -2.23 15.09 -11.05
N ASN A 163 -1.87 14.22 -12.00
CA ASN A 163 -1.98 14.49 -13.44
C ASN A 163 -3.18 13.77 -14.10
N LEU A 164 -4.10 13.19 -13.33
CA LEU A 164 -5.33 12.60 -13.88
C LEU A 164 -6.35 13.70 -14.19
N ASP A 165 -6.56 13.97 -15.46
CA ASP A 165 -7.53 14.97 -15.90
C ASP A 165 -8.97 14.55 -15.64
N GLY A 166 -9.72 15.42 -14.93
CA GLY A 166 -11.14 15.23 -14.65
C GLY A 166 -11.45 14.02 -13.76
N ALA A 167 -10.46 13.51 -13.02
CA ALA A 167 -10.65 12.42 -12.08
C ALA A 167 -10.93 12.93 -10.67
N THR A 168 -11.75 12.19 -9.94
CA THR A 168 -11.88 12.33 -8.49
C THR A 168 -10.79 11.52 -7.81
N THR A 169 -9.87 12.21 -7.13
CA THR A 169 -8.74 11.59 -6.42
C THR A 169 -8.90 11.79 -4.91
N ILE A 170 -8.97 10.70 -4.17
CA ILE A 170 -9.17 10.69 -2.72
C ILE A 170 -7.98 10.02 -2.07
N ILE A 171 -7.35 10.72 -1.14
CA ILE A 171 -6.30 10.13 -0.29
C ILE A 171 -6.93 9.73 1.04
N GLY A 172 -6.76 8.48 1.43
CA GLY A 172 -7.14 7.95 2.74
C GLY A 172 -5.91 7.56 3.57
N GLY A 173 -6.00 7.77 4.87
CA GLY A 173 -4.96 7.38 5.82
C GLY A 173 -3.89 8.45 6.06
N GLY A 174 -3.42 8.51 7.31
CA GLY A 174 -2.46 9.51 7.77
C GLY A 174 -1.12 9.46 7.02
N ASP A 175 -0.58 8.27 6.77
CA ASP A 175 0.72 8.10 6.10
C ASP A 175 0.68 8.56 4.65
N SER A 176 -0.41 8.24 3.93
CA SER A 176 -0.59 8.70 2.53
C SER A 176 -0.77 10.21 2.46
N ALA A 177 -1.53 10.78 3.40
CA ALA A 177 -1.71 12.22 3.51
C ALA A 177 -0.37 12.91 3.83
N ALA A 178 0.38 12.38 4.80
CA ALA A 178 1.70 12.89 5.15
C ALA A 178 2.68 12.83 3.97
N ALA A 179 2.69 11.73 3.22
CA ALA A 179 3.50 11.58 2.03
C ALA A 179 3.13 12.62 0.95
N ALA A 180 1.83 12.78 0.65
CA ALA A 180 1.37 13.74 -0.34
C ALA A 180 1.73 15.19 0.03
N ILE A 181 1.57 15.56 1.30
CA ILE A 181 1.90 16.89 1.82
C ILE A 181 3.41 17.12 1.77
N SER A 182 4.22 16.20 2.28
CA SER A 182 5.68 16.33 2.30
C SER A 182 6.30 16.43 0.90
N MET A 183 5.65 15.86 -0.10
CA MET A 183 6.06 15.90 -1.51
C MET A 183 5.47 17.10 -2.28
N GLY A 184 4.70 17.98 -1.64
CA GLY A 184 4.14 19.20 -2.25
C GLY A 184 2.91 18.98 -3.13
N TYR A 185 2.19 17.87 -2.96
CA TYR A 185 1.00 17.54 -3.73
C TYR A 185 -0.33 17.84 -3.01
N GLU A 186 -0.30 18.52 -1.86
CA GLU A 186 -1.48 18.78 -1.02
C GLU A 186 -2.69 19.31 -1.81
N ASN A 187 -2.46 20.29 -2.68
CA ASN A 187 -3.52 20.96 -3.45
C ASN A 187 -3.83 20.29 -4.80
N LYS A 188 -3.33 19.09 -5.06
CA LYS A 188 -3.50 18.39 -6.33
C LYS A 188 -4.57 17.30 -6.29
N PHE A 189 -5.10 17.01 -5.11
CA PHE A 189 -6.10 15.97 -4.92
C PHE A 189 -7.49 16.57 -4.66
N THR A 190 -8.52 15.86 -5.08
CA THR A 190 -9.90 16.27 -4.83
C THR A 190 -10.21 16.29 -3.33
N HIS A 191 -9.71 15.30 -2.59
CA HIS A 191 -9.89 15.22 -1.15
C HIS A 191 -8.73 14.47 -0.48
N ILE A 192 -8.28 14.99 0.67
CA ILE A 192 -7.31 14.32 1.55
C ILE A 192 -7.99 14.06 2.89
N SER A 193 -8.23 12.79 3.21
CA SER A 193 -8.79 12.37 4.49
C SER A 193 -7.69 12.01 5.47
N THR A 194 -7.60 12.76 6.57
CA THR A 194 -6.72 12.44 7.69
C THR A 194 -7.34 11.41 8.64
N GLY A 195 -8.63 11.14 8.51
CA GLY A 195 -9.40 10.17 9.30
C GLY A 195 -9.28 8.74 8.74
N GLY A 196 -8.09 8.12 8.78
CA GLY A 196 -7.82 6.81 8.17
C GLY A 196 -8.78 5.70 8.59
N GLY A 197 -9.17 5.63 9.87
CA GLY A 197 -10.09 4.61 10.39
C GLY A 197 -11.49 4.68 9.76
N ALA A 198 -12.08 5.87 9.76
CA ALA A 198 -13.42 6.07 9.20
C ALA A 198 -13.46 5.85 7.68
N SER A 199 -12.41 6.29 6.97
CA SER A 199 -12.29 6.04 5.53
C SER A 199 -12.22 4.54 5.21
N LEU A 200 -11.45 3.77 5.99
CA LEU A 200 -11.38 2.31 5.85
C LEU A 200 -12.72 1.65 6.15
N GLU A 201 -13.40 2.04 7.24
CA GLU A 201 -14.73 1.51 7.58
C GLU A 201 -15.76 1.79 6.48
N TYR A 202 -15.72 2.96 5.87
CA TYR A 202 -16.58 3.28 4.73
C TYR A 202 -16.27 2.41 3.50
N LEU A 203 -14.99 2.20 3.22
CA LEU A 203 -14.55 1.33 2.12
C LEU A 203 -14.86 -0.15 2.38
N GLU A 204 -14.88 -0.58 3.65
CA GLU A 204 -15.40 -1.89 4.07
C GLU A 204 -16.92 -2.04 3.85
N GLY A 205 -17.62 -0.95 3.53
CA GLY A 205 -19.07 -0.94 3.36
C GLY A 205 -19.85 -0.81 4.67
N LYS A 206 -19.18 -0.46 5.78
CA LYS A 206 -19.82 -0.21 7.07
C LYS A 206 -20.59 1.11 7.06
N ALA A 207 -21.74 1.13 7.68
CA ALA A 207 -22.46 2.37 7.93
C ALA A 207 -21.68 3.21 8.96
N LEU A 208 -21.36 4.44 8.59
CA LEU A 208 -20.70 5.38 9.51
C LEU A 208 -21.77 6.13 10.30
N PRO A 209 -21.78 6.07 11.65
CA PRO A 209 -22.79 6.77 12.46
C PRO A 209 -22.89 8.26 12.17
N GLY A 210 -21.74 8.91 11.93
CA GLY A 210 -21.70 10.34 11.58
C GLY A 210 -22.29 10.68 10.21
N VAL A 211 -22.41 9.71 9.32
CA VAL A 211 -23.04 9.87 7.99
C VAL A 211 -24.52 9.43 8.03
N THR A 212 -24.79 8.31 8.69
CA THR A 212 -26.16 7.76 8.75
C THR A 212 -27.14 8.59 9.56
N CYS A 213 -26.65 9.49 10.44
CA CYS A 213 -27.49 10.42 11.15
C CYS A 213 -27.87 11.69 10.35
N LEU A 214 -27.27 11.88 9.17
CA LEU A 214 -27.60 12.99 8.28
C LEU A 214 -28.83 12.62 7.43
N SER A 215 -29.75 13.56 7.30
CA SER A 215 -30.91 13.39 6.38
C SER A 215 -30.41 13.49 4.94
N ASP A 216 -30.95 12.64 4.08
CA ASP A 216 -30.74 12.78 2.64
C ASP A 216 -31.24 14.15 2.18
N VAL A 217 -30.38 14.91 1.54
CA VAL A 217 -30.79 16.16 0.90
C VAL A 217 -31.62 15.75 -0.33
N LYS A 218 -32.90 16.08 -0.30
CA LYS A 218 -33.81 15.89 -1.43
C LYS A 218 -33.53 16.88 -2.54
#